data_6c6e689bd90803d65bf92f7f5bf92db0
#
_entry.id   6c6e689bd90803d65bf92f7f5bf92db0
#
_cell.length_a   1.000
_cell.length_b   1.000
_cell.length_c   1.000
_cell.angle_alpha   90.00
_cell.angle_beta   90.00
_cell.angle_gamma   90.00
#
_symmetry.space_group_name_H-M   'P 1'
#
loop_
_entity.id
_entity.type
_entity.pdbx_description
1 polymer ?
#
loop_
_entity_poly.entity_id
_entity_poly.type
_entity_poly.pdbx_seq_one_letter_code
_entity_poly.pdbx_strand_id
1 'polypeptide(L)'
;MKLDRIHFGDCFDLMPSIETDSIDLVLSDPPYVRSLSDLAPALNGQLIDWKVLSDQFYHILKPNGQLAMFADLLTATVMINSFDKHFRYRYHWVWQKPNGNPVNKKQPLVEVELMLVWCKKEANTKDLIFNHEAISTPSKPYNKQTIHQYITRKSHKQYTTENSSGRRYPKQVIRFPSKCNLTKEERKIAKPFPCYKPVALCSYLVKALSNPGDIVLDPFSGSGSIGVACKKLGRKFIAIEKDPDYFQKSVDRLEAEQKQLCLL
;
A
#
# COMPACT_ATOMS: atom_id res chain seq x y z
N MET A 1 3.25 -6.10 20.30
CA MET A 1 4.60 -5.78 19.71
C MET A 1 4.97 -4.32 19.98
N LYS A 2 6.30 -3.95 19.97
CA LYS A 2 6.74 -2.55 20.16
C LYS A 2 6.49 -1.73 18.91
N LEU A 3 5.99 -0.49 19.08
CA LEU A 3 5.76 0.47 17.99
C LEU A 3 7.07 1.09 17.51
N ASP A 4 7.01 1.65 16.30
CA ASP A 4 8.08 2.40 15.62
C ASP A 4 9.37 1.60 15.41
N ARG A 5 9.21 0.28 15.18
CA ARG A 5 10.30 -0.67 14.97
C ARG A 5 10.02 -1.66 13.86
N ILE A 6 11.10 -2.20 13.30
CA ILE A 6 11.07 -3.42 12.49
C ILE A 6 11.37 -4.58 13.43
N HIS A 7 10.59 -5.64 13.35
CA HIS A 7 10.74 -6.87 14.12
C HIS A 7 11.31 -7.97 13.23
N PHE A 8 12.30 -8.68 13.72
CA PHE A 8 12.89 -9.82 13.01
C PHE A 8 12.04 -11.08 13.20
N GLY A 9 11.65 -11.71 12.11
CA GLY A 9 10.93 -12.98 12.12
C GLY A 9 9.91 -13.12 11.00
N ASP A 10 9.23 -14.26 10.97
CA ASP A 10 8.14 -14.49 10.03
C ASP A 10 6.85 -13.79 10.52
N CYS A 11 6.16 -13.14 9.60
CA CYS A 11 4.94 -12.39 9.94
C CYS A 11 3.82 -13.32 10.44
N PHE A 12 3.74 -14.56 9.94
CA PHE A 12 2.76 -15.54 10.41
C PHE A 12 2.93 -15.91 11.89
N ASP A 13 4.18 -15.93 12.37
CA ASP A 13 4.50 -16.23 13.77
C ASP A 13 4.34 -15.01 14.69
N LEU A 14 4.65 -13.82 14.17
CA LEU A 14 4.70 -12.60 14.99
C LEU A 14 3.36 -11.87 15.07
N MET A 15 2.57 -11.83 13.99
CA MET A 15 1.27 -11.11 14.00
C MET A 15 0.28 -11.60 15.06
N PRO A 16 0.22 -12.89 15.44
CA PRO A 16 -0.65 -13.32 16.55
C PRO A 16 -0.37 -12.64 17.90
N SER A 17 0.81 -12.03 18.06
CA SER A 17 1.16 -11.25 19.27
C SER A 17 0.71 -9.79 19.22
N ILE A 18 0.14 -9.32 18.11
CA ILE A 18 -0.43 -7.99 17.97
C ILE A 18 -1.83 -8.01 18.62
N GLU A 19 -2.12 -6.96 19.38
CA GLU A 19 -3.41 -6.81 20.05
C GLU A 19 -4.56 -6.74 19.02
N THR A 20 -5.66 -7.40 19.32
CA THR A 20 -6.88 -7.39 18.49
C THR A 20 -7.39 -5.95 18.34
N ASP A 21 -7.90 -5.61 17.13
CA ASP A 21 -8.48 -4.30 16.82
C ASP A 21 -7.57 -3.11 17.16
N SER A 22 -6.24 -3.28 17.01
CA SER A 22 -5.25 -2.24 17.33
C SER A 22 -4.68 -1.51 16.10
N ILE A 23 -4.73 -2.11 14.92
CA ILE A 23 -4.14 -1.59 13.69
C ILE A 23 -5.14 -0.76 12.89
N ASP A 24 -4.76 0.46 12.50
CA ASP A 24 -5.58 1.36 11.68
C ASP A 24 -5.45 1.06 10.19
N LEU A 25 -4.23 0.73 9.74
CA LEU A 25 -3.91 0.45 8.35
C LEU A 25 -2.90 -0.69 8.24
N VAL A 26 -3.20 -1.71 7.46
CA VAL A 26 -2.18 -2.61 6.90
C VAL A 26 -1.79 -2.07 5.54
N LEU A 27 -0.51 -1.71 5.35
CA LEU A 27 0.04 -1.28 4.07
C LEU A 27 1.30 -2.07 3.79
N SER A 28 1.34 -2.84 2.69
CA SER A 28 2.47 -3.74 2.46
C SER A 28 2.68 -4.15 1.01
N ASP A 29 3.90 -4.63 0.73
CA ASP A 29 4.33 -5.18 -0.55
C ASP A 29 4.76 -6.65 -0.37
N PRO A 30 3.82 -7.61 -0.40
CA PRO A 30 4.14 -9.02 -0.21
C PRO A 30 4.88 -9.60 -1.41
N PRO A 31 5.54 -10.75 -1.26
CA PRO A 31 6.03 -11.52 -2.41
C PRO A 31 4.90 -11.87 -3.37
N TYR A 32 5.12 -11.64 -4.68
CA TYR A 32 4.09 -11.88 -5.70
C TYR A 32 4.03 -13.35 -6.11
N VAL A 33 2.81 -13.81 -6.41
CA VAL A 33 2.55 -15.11 -7.01
C VAL A 33 3.11 -15.12 -8.44
N ARG A 34 3.99 -16.07 -8.77
CA ARG A 34 4.64 -16.13 -10.08
C ARG A 34 3.92 -17.04 -11.06
N SER A 35 3.20 -18.04 -10.55
CA SER A 35 2.44 -18.99 -11.35
C SER A 35 1.24 -19.51 -10.57
N LEU A 36 0.26 -20.11 -11.27
CA LEU A 36 -0.88 -20.77 -10.62
C LEU A 36 -0.45 -22.01 -9.81
N SER A 37 0.69 -22.60 -10.11
CA SER A 37 1.26 -23.70 -9.31
C SER A 37 1.70 -23.23 -7.92
N ASP A 38 2.00 -21.93 -7.76
CA ASP A 38 2.34 -21.34 -6.47
C ASP A 38 1.11 -21.24 -5.53
N LEU A 39 -0.08 -21.56 -6.02
CA LEU A 39 -1.33 -21.63 -5.26
C LEU A 39 -1.57 -22.99 -4.61
N ALA A 40 -0.84 -24.02 -5.03
CA ALA A 40 -0.91 -25.32 -4.37
C ALA A 40 -0.41 -25.19 -2.92
N PRO A 41 -1.05 -25.88 -1.94
CA PRO A 41 -0.56 -25.83 -0.57
C PRO A 41 0.93 -26.20 -0.55
N ALA A 42 1.69 -25.34 0.11
CA ALA A 42 3.15 -25.38 0.07
C ALA A 42 3.70 -26.73 0.55
N LEU A 43 4.08 -27.56 -0.38
CA LEU A 43 4.91 -28.75 -0.12
C LEU A 43 6.37 -28.36 0.19
N ASN A 44 6.78 -27.09 -0.03
CA ASN A 44 8.17 -26.64 0.07
C ASN A 44 8.38 -25.32 0.84
N GLY A 45 7.51 -24.94 1.76
CA GLY A 45 7.82 -23.95 2.81
C GLY A 45 8.01 -22.49 2.42
N GLN A 46 7.64 -22.04 1.21
CA GLN A 46 7.89 -20.65 0.75
C GLN A 46 6.68 -19.86 0.27
N LEU A 47 5.48 -20.41 0.32
CA LEU A 47 4.29 -19.75 -0.20
C LEU A 47 3.48 -19.11 0.92
N ILE A 48 3.00 -17.88 0.64
CA ILE A 48 2.07 -17.18 1.53
C ILE A 48 0.74 -17.94 1.56
N ASP A 49 0.30 -18.37 2.74
CA ASP A 49 -1.09 -18.78 2.94
C ASP A 49 -1.98 -17.53 3.05
N TRP A 50 -2.54 -17.13 1.92
CA TRP A 50 -3.36 -15.93 1.82
C TRP A 50 -4.64 -15.97 2.67
N LYS A 51 -5.16 -17.17 2.98
CA LYS A 51 -6.34 -17.32 3.84
C LYS A 51 -5.97 -17.12 5.30
N VAL A 52 -4.89 -17.74 5.75
CA VAL A 52 -4.35 -17.53 7.12
C VAL A 52 -3.97 -16.05 7.29
N LEU A 53 -3.34 -15.45 6.28
CA LEU A 53 -2.99 -14.02 6.31
C LEU A 53 -4.25 -13.14 6.44
N SER A 54 -5.32 -13.49 5.71
CA SER A 54 -6.62 -12.81 5.80
C SER A 54 -7.23 -12.92 7.20
N ASP A 55 -7.21 -14.12 7.79
CA ASP A 55 -7.73 -14.36 9.14
C ASP A 55 -6.95 -13.54 10.19
N GLN A 56 -5.61 -13.50 10.08
CA GLN A 56 -4.76 -12.69 10.97
C GLN A 56 -5.01 -11.18 10.80
N PHE A 57 -5.11 -10.67 9.57
CA PHE A 57 -5.43 -9.26 9.32
C PHE A 57 -6.79 -8.88 9.87
N TYR A 58 -7.80 -9.75 9.75
CA TYR A 58 -9.12 -9.51 10.29
C TYR A 58 -9.09 -9.33 11.82
N HIS A 59 -8.28 -10.13 12.50
CA HIS A 59 -8.14 -10.08 13.95
C HIS A 59 -7.52 -8.77 14.46
N ILE A 60 -6.46 -8.32 13.81
CA ILE A 60 -5.66 -7.18 14.30
C ILE A 60 -6.15 -5.82 13.81
N LEU A 61 -6.84 -5.77 12.64
CA LEU A 61 -7.39 -4.52 12.13
C LEU A 61 -8.57 -4.04 12.97
N LYS A 62 -8.61 -2.75 13.27
CA LYS A 62 -9.76 -2.07 13.85
C LYS A 62 -11.01 -2.28 12.98
N PRO A 63 -12.24 -2.13 13.52
CA PRO A 63 -13.48 -2.27 12.76
C PRO A 63 -13.51 -1.42 11.47
N ASN A 64 -12.97 -0.19 11.53
CA ASN A 64 -12.85 0.72 10.39
C ASN A 64 -11.43 0.77 9.81
N GLY A 65 -10.55 -0.15 10.21
CA GLY A 65 -9.21 -0.30 9.65
C GLY A 65 -9.25 -0.72 8.19
N GLN A 66 -8.21 -0.36 7.46
CA GLN A 66 -8.12 -0.66 6.04
C GLN A 66 -6.90 -1.53 5.74
N LEU A 67 -7.05 -2.37 4.72
CA LEU A 67 -5.99 -3.20 4.18
C LEU A 67 -5.61 -2.68 2.79
N ALA A 68 -4.34 -2.39 2.56
CA ALA A 68 -3.81 -1.89 1.29
C ALA A 68 -2.55 -2.67 0.90
N MET A 69 -2.58 -3.34 -0.25
CA MET A 69 -1.52 -4.25 -0.66
C MET A 69 -1.09 -3.99 -2.10
N PHE A 70 0.23 -3.96 -2.32
CA PHE A 70 0.78 -3.98 -3.67
C PHE A 70 0.61 -5.36 -4.32
N ALA A 71 0.40 -5.37 -5.63
CA ALA A 71 0.25 -6.62 -6.39
C ALA A 71 0.48 -6.40 -7.89
N ASP A 72 0.89 -7.46 -8.57
CA ASP A 72 0.59 -7.64 -9.98
C ASP A 72 -0.84 -8.21 -10.17
N LEU A 73 -1.27 -8.39 -11.41
CA LEU A 73 -2.63 -8.86 -11.69
C LEU A 73 -2.90 -10.27 -11.14
N LEU A 74 -1.93 -11.17 -11.23
CA LEU A 74 -2.08 -12.55 -10.75
C LEU A 74 -2.21 -12.57 -9.22
N THR A 75 -1.31 -11.90 -8.53
CA THR A 75 -1.35 -11.76 -7.06
C THR A 75 -2.62 -11.07 -6.59
N ALA A 76 -3.07 -10.02 -7.30
CA ALA A 76 -4.34 -9.34 -7.02
C ALA A 76 -5.54 -10.27 -7.09
N THR A 77 -5.59 -11.14 -8.11
CA THR A 77 -6.66 -12.14 -8.27
C THR A 77 -6.70 -13.11 -7.09
N VAL A 78 -5.53 -13.57 -6.66
CA VAL A 78 -5.41 -14.46 -5.49
C VAL A 78 -5.88 -13.79 -4.22
N MET A 79 -5.40 -12.56 -3.96
CA MET A 79 -5.79 -11.79 -2.78
C MET A 79 -7.31 -11.53 -2.75
N ILE A 80 -7.92 -11.11 -3.87
CA ILE A 80 -9.36 -10.84 -3.94
C ILE A 80 -10.15 -12.07 -3.53
N ASN A 81 -9.79 -13.25 -4.06
CA ASN A 81 -10.48 -14.49 -3.73
C ASN A 81 -10.21 -14.96 -2.29
N SER A 82 -8.98 -14.83 -1.81
CA SER A 82 -8.61 -15.31 -0.48
C SER A 82 -9.14 -14.42 0.65
N PHE A 83 -9.28 -13.12 0.39
CA PHE A 83 -9.73 -12.15 1.40
C PHE A 83 -11.25 -12.02 1.45
N ASP A 84 -11.99 -12.59 0.48
CA ASP A 84 -13.45 -12.43 0.40
C ASP A 84 -14.20 -12.95 1.64
N LYS A 85 -13.63 -13.85 2.44
CA LYS A 85 -14.26 -14.30 3.71
C LYS A 85 -14.51 -13.12 4.66
N HIS A 86 -13.54 -12.23 4.84
CA HIS A 86 -13.51 -11.18 5.87
C HIS A 86 -13.60 -9.77 5.31
N PHE A 87 -13.10 -9.57 4.10
CA PHE A 87 -12.89 -8.24 3.55
C PHE A 87 -13.73 -8.01 2.30
N ARG A 88 -14.17 -6.76 2.15
CA ARG A 88 -14.79 -6.24 0.93
C ARG A 88 -13.75 -5.44 0.17
N TYR A 89 -13.46 -5.84 -1.09
CA TYR A 89 -12.67 -5.04 -2.01
C TYR A 89 -13.37 -3.70 -2.26
N ARG A 90 -12.61 -2.60 -2.25
CA ARG A 90 -13.11 -1.25 -2.45
C ARG A 90 -12.71 -0.65 -3.78
N TYR A 91 -11.42 -0.50 -3.99
CA TYR A 91 -10.83 0.07 -5.19
C TYR A 91 -9.34 -0.25 -5.23
N HIS A 92 -8.69 0.19 -6.31
CA HIS A 92 -7.23 0.11 -6.43
C HIS A 92 -6.69 1.39 -7.05
N TRP A 93 -5.43 1.68 -6.76
CA TRP A 93 -4.60 2.57 -7.57
C TRP A 93 -3.78 1.75 -8.55
N VAL A 94 -3.46 2.39 -9.68
CA VAL A 94 -2.48 1.91 -10.66
C VAL A 94 -1.26 2.81 -10.53
N TRP A 95 -0.17 2.28 -9.97
CA TRP A 95 1.10 2.97 -9.98
C TRP A 95 1.77 2.81 -11.32
N GLN A 96 1.81 3.88 -12.11
CA GLN A 96 2.50 3.94 -13.38
C GLN A 96 3.95 4.39 -13.15
N LYS A 97 4.89 3.53 -13.52
CA LYS A 97 6.33 3.79 -13.49
C LYS A 97 6.72 4.62 -14.72
N PRO A 98 7.67 5.57 -14.61
CA PRO A 98 8.10 6.37 -15.76
C PRO A 98 8.69 5.54 -16.91
N ASN A 99 9.35 4.44 -16.57
CA ASN A 99 9.95 3.50 -17.53
C ASN A 99 9.46 2.11 -17.20
N GLY A 100 9.00 1.37 -18.21
CA GLY A 100 8.66 -0.02 -18.07
C GLY A 100 9.90 -0.90 -17.86
N ASN A 101 9.74 -2.00 -17.17
CA ASN A 101 10.79 -3.01 -16.98
C ASN A 101 10.64 -4.08 -18.07
N PRO A 102 11.69 -4.38 -18.85
CA PRO A 102 11.67 -5.49 -19.78
C PRO A 102 11.70 -6.81 -18.99
N VAL A 103 10.68 -7.63 -19.17
CA VAL A 103 10.66 -9.00 -18.60
C VAL A 103 11.25 -9.97 -19.62
N ASN A 104 10.78 -9.87 -20.87
CA ASN A 104 11.34 -10.60 -22.02
C ASN A 104 10.97 -9.87 -23.34
N LYS A 105 11.56 -10.33 -24.45
CA LYS A 105 11.34 -9.71 -25.78
C LYS A 105 9.98 -10.05 -26.43
N LYS A 106 9.17 -10.92 -25.80
CA LYS A 106 7.90 -11.41 -26.37
C LYS A 106 6.67 -10.82 -25.68
N GLN A 107 6.84 -9.80 -24.85
CA GLN A 107 5.74 -9.13 -24.16
C GLN A 107 6.00 -7.65 -23.99
N PRO A 108 4.96 -6.82 -23.77
CA PRO A 108 5.12 -5.40 -23.46
C PRO A 108 5.98 -5.15 -22.22
N LEU A 109 6.56 -3.95 -22.14
CA LEU A 109 7.23 -3.50 -20.91
C LEU A 109 6.23 -3.43 -19.74
N VAL A 110 6.62 -3.95 -18.59
CA VAL A 110 5.81 -3.86 -17.37
C VAL A 110 6.04 -2.51 -16.70
N GLU A 111 5.10 -1.59 -16.88
CA GLU A 111 5.18 -0.22 -16.35
C GLU A 111 4.18 0.06 -15.22
N VAL A 112 3.32 -0.90 -14.89
CA VAL A 112 2.31 -0.70 -13.86
C VAL A 112 2.40 -1.71 -12.73
N GLU A 113 2.05 -1.27 -11.53
CA GLU A 113 1.73 -2.11 -10.38
C GLU A 113 0.38 -1.66 -9.79
N LEU A 114 -0.35 -2.59 -9.22
CA LEU A 114 -1.61 -2.33 -8.55
C LEU A 114 -1.36 -2.09 -7.06
N MET A 115 -2.21 -1.25 -6.46
CA MET A 115 -2.33 -1.09 -5.02
C MET A 115 -3.81 -1.25 -4.68
N LEU A 116 -4.19 -2.43 -4.20
CA LEU A 116 -5.57 -2.76 -3.89
C LEU A 116 -5.93 -2.35 -2.46
N VAL A 117 -7.17 -1.93 -2.25
CA VAL A 117 -7.67 -1.49 -0.95
C VAL A 117 -8.93 -2.27 -0.58
N TRP A 118 -8.95 -2.75 0.66
CA TRP A 118 -10.09 -3.44 1.27
C TRP A 118 -10.45 -2.81 2.61
N CYS A 119 -11.66 -3.11 3.08
CA CYS A 119 -12.10 -2.90 4.45
C CYS A 119 -12.81 -4.16 4.95
N LYS A 120 -12.97 -4.30 6.25
CA LYS A 120 -13.83 -5.36 6.82
C LYS A 120 -15.23 -5.31 6.20
N LYS A 121 -15.89 -6.44 5.99
CA LYS A 121 -17.22 -6.51 5.35
C LYS A 121 -18.27 -5.70 6.11
N GLU A 122 -18.19 -5.73 7.42
CA GLU A 122 -19.06 -5.01 8.36
C GLU A 122 -18.75 -3.52 8.50
N ALA A 123 -17.59 -3.06 8.01
CA ALA A 123 -17.20 -1.66 8.15
C ALA A 123 -18.17 -0.70 7.43
N ASN A 124 -18.55 0.36 8.12
CA ASN A 124 -19.34 1.43 7.52
C ASN A 124 -18.45 2.29 6.61
N THR A 125 -18.85 2.42 5.35
CA THR A 125 -18.07 3.16 4.34
C THR A 125 -17.85 4.63 4.69
N LYS A 126 -18.76 5.24 5.48
CA LYS A 126 -18.66 6.64 5.90
C LYS A 126 -17.55 6.89 6.92
N ASP A 127 -17.19 5.84 7.68
CA ASP A 127 -16.20 5.95 8.74
C ASP A 127 -14.78 5.56 8.27
N LEU A 128 -14.64 5.19 6.99
CA LEU A 128 -13.36 4.80 6.41
C LEU A 128 -12.54 6.03 6.02
N ILE A 129 -11.27 6.01 6.37
CA ILE A 129 -10.35 7.10 6.07
C ILE A 129 -10.04 7.14 4.57
N PHE A 130 -10.25 8.31 3.97
CA PHE A 130 -9.72 8.67 2.66
C PHE A 130 -9.44 10.17 2.62
N ASN A 131 -8.22 10.55 2.97
CA ASN A 131 -7.77 11.94 3.09
C ASN A 131 -7.45 12.51 1.70
N HIS A 132 -8.47 12.69 0.86
CA HIS A 132 -8.28 13.15 -0.52
C HIS A 132 -7.62 14.53 -0.61
N GLU A 133 -7.86 15.42 0.34
CA GLU A 133 -7.24 16.74 0.35
C GLU A 133 -5.72 16.65 0.54
N ALA A 134 -5.24 15.76 1.42
CA ALA A 134 -3.81 15.57 1.70
C ALA A 134 -3.01 15.08 0.49
N ILE A 135 -3.69 14.47 -0.49
CA ILE A 135 -3.09 13.90 -1.72
C ILE A 135 -3.61 14.55 -3.00
N SER A 136 -4.43 15.58 -2.91
CA SER A 136 -4.96 16.34 -4.05
C SER A 136 -3.87 17.21 -4.68
N THR A 137 -3.97 17.47 -5.98
CA THR A 137 -3.02 18.31 -6.71
C THR A 137 -3.56 19.72 -6.93
N PRO A 138 -2.71 20.76 -6.90
CA PRO A 138 -3.13 22.11 -7.24
C PRO A 138 -3.75 22.18 -8.65
N SER A 139 -4.78 22.99 -8.80
CA SER A 139 -5.40 23.30 -10.09
C SER A 139 -6.02 24.69 -10.05
N LYS A 140 -6.48 25.18 -11.21
CA LYS A 140 -7.36 26.37 -11.22
C LYS A 140 -8.75 25.96 -10.74
N PRO A 141 -9.46 26.81 -9.97
CA PRO A 141 -10.88 26.64 -9.69
C PRO A 141 -11.68 26.50 -11.01
N TYR A 142 -12.70 25.69 -11.00
CA TYR A 142 -13.57 25.52 -12.18
C TYR A 142 -15.01 25.18 -11.76
N ASN A 143 -15.95 25.58 -12.61
CA ASN A 143 -17.32 25.13 -12.57
C ASN A 143 -17.62 24.43 -13.91
N LYS A 144 -17.93 23.15 -13.86
CA LYS A 144 -18.17 22.34 -15.06
C LYS A 144 -19.51 21.64 -14.97
N GLN A 145 -20.33 21.88 -15.98
CA GLN A 145 -21.55 21.06 -16.20
C GLN A 145 -21.18 19.81 -16.99
N THR A 146 -21.57 18.66 -16.49
CA THR A 146 -21.34 17.38 -17.15
C THR A 146 -22.67 16.63 -17.27
N ILE A 147 -23.00 16.19 -18.48
CA ILE A 147 -24.15 15.35 -18.74
C ILE A 147 -23.63 13.90 -18.75
N HIS A 148 -24.07 13.09 -17.79
CA HIS A 148 -23.80 11.65 -17.80
C HIS A 148 -24.93 10.93 -18.51
N GLN A 149 -24.61 10.35 -19.67
CA GLN A 149 -25.49 9.45 -20.39
C GLN A 149 -25.23 8.03 -19.89
N TYR A 150 -26.14 7.48 -19.10
CA TYR A 150 -26.06 6.07 -18.72
C TYR A 150 -26.55 5.20 -19.87
N ILE A 151 -25.71 4.30 -20.36
CA ILE A 151 -26.01 3.41 -21.49
C ILE A 151 -27.26 2.54 -21.23
N THR A 152 -27.60 2.30 -19.96
CA THR A 152 -28.69 1.41 -19.55
C THR A 152 -29.96 2.12 -19.07
N ARG A 153 -29.96 3.45 -18.92
CA ARG A 153 -31.14 4.22 -18.47
C ARG A 153 -31.41 5.40 -19.40
N LYS A 154 -32.63 5.52 -19.86
CA LYS A 154 -33.14 6.65 -20.69
C LYS A 154 -33.12 8.02 -19.99
N SER A 155 -32.52 8.15 -18.81
CA SER A 155 -32.45 9.40 -18.05
C SER A 155 -31.07 10.04 -18.16
N HIS A 156 -31.03 11.24 -18.69
CA HIS A 156 -29.88 12.11 -18.66
C HIS A 156 -29.89 12.88 -17.34
N LYS A 157 -28.90 12.69 -16.48
CA LYS A 157 -28.72 13.55 -15.31
C LYS A 157 -27.60 14.52 -15.59
N GLN A 158 -27.92 15.81 -15.47
CA GLN A 158 -26.95 16.89 -15.52
C GLN A 158 -26.38 17.07 -14.11
N TYR A 159 -25.06 17.05 -14.02
CA TYR A 159 -24.33 17.30 -12.77
C TYR A 159 -23.47 18.54 -12.96
N THR A 160 -23.56 19.45 -12.00
CA THR A 160 -22.62 20.56 -11.89
C THR A 160 -21.52 20.13 -10.93
N THR A 161 -20.27 20.15 -11.39
CA THR A 161 -19.10 19.92 -10.55
C THR A 161 -18.42 21.26 -10.33
N GLU A 162 -18.49 21.76 -9.10
CA GLU A 162 -17.81 22.96 -8.68
C GLU A 162 -16.51 22.57 -7.95
N ASN A 163 -15.42 23.21 -8.32
CA ASN A 163 -14.15 23.14 -7.63
C ASN A 163 -13.69 24.53 -7.22
N SER A 164 -14.17 25.00 -6.09
CA SER A 164 -13.80 26.26 -5.49
C SER A 164 -12.45 26.19 -4.76
N SER A 165 -12.02 24.98 -4.34
CA SER A 165 -10.79 24.79 -3.55
C SER A 165 -9.49 25.02 -4.34
N GLY A 166 -9.55 25.09 -5.67
CA GLY A 166 -8.35 25.16 -6.50
C GLY A 166 -7.47 23.90 -6.43
N ARG A 167 -8.06 22.74 -6.07
CA ARG A 167 -7.36 21.45 -6.01
C ARG A 167 -8.14 20.38 -6.78
N ARG A 168 -7.44 19.47 -7.43
CA ARG A 168 -8.05 18.35 -8.15
C ARG A 168 -8.14 17.12 -7.26
N TYR A 169 -9.28 16.47 -7.30
CA TYR A 169 -9.47 15.19 -6.64
C TYR A 169 -8.44 14.16 -7.11
N PRO A 170 -7.93 13.27 -6.24
CA PRO A 170 -6.93 12.27 -6.58
C PRO A 170 -7.42 11.34 -7.70
N LYS A 171 -6.49 10.99 -8.61
CA LYS A 171 -6.76 10.05 -9.69
C LYS A 171 -6.41 8.63 -9.28
N GLN A 172 -7.02 7.65 -9.96
CA GLN A 172 -6.71 6.24 -9.78
C GLN A 172 -5.33 5.88 -10.33
N VAL A 173 -4.89 6.50 -11.45
CA VAL A 173 -3.54 6.33 -11.97
C VAL A 173 -2.63 7.35 -11.32
N ILE A 174 -1.63 6.87 -10.60
CA ILE A 174 -0.62 7.68 -9.89
C ILE A 174 0.75 7.45 -10.51
N ARG A 175 1.59 8.48 -10.50
CA ARG A 175 2.93 8.45 -11.10
C ARG A 175 3.97 8.77 -10.05
N PHE A 176 4.86 7.84 -9.80
CA PHE A 176 6.01 8.00 -8.91
C PHE A 176 7.24 7.37 -9.56
N PRO A 177 8.45 7.85 -9.23
CA PRO A 177 9.68 7.20 -9.68
C PRO A 177 9.68 5.72 -9.33
N SER A 178 10.27 4.91 -10.19
CA SER A 178 10.64 3.53 -9.88
C SER A 178 12.12 3.49 -9.45
N LYS A 179 12.62 2.33 -9.01
CA LYS A 179 14.03 2.15 -8.60
C LYS A 179 15.04 2.74 -9.59
N CYS A 180 14.74 2.69 -10.90
CA CYS A 180 15.63 3.21 -11.96
C CYS A 180 15.67 4.74 -12.05
N ASN A 181 14.65 5.43 -11.55
CA ASN A 181 14.46 6.89 -11.68
C ASN A 181 14.58 7.64 -10.36
N LEU A 182 15.16 7.00 -9.32
CA LEU A 182 15.43 7.61 -8.04
C LEU A 182 16.62 8.58 -8.10
N THR A 183 16.71 9.48 -7.13
CA THR A 183 17.93 10.28 -6.90
C THR A 183 19.15 9.37 -6.68
N LYS A 184 20.36 9.91 -6.81
CA LYS A 184 21.60 9.14 -6.59
C LYS A 184 21.63 8.56 -5.16
N GLU A 185 21.22 9.34 -4.18
CA GLU A 185 21.19 9.00 -2.76
C GLU A 185 20.17 7.87 -2.49
N GLU A 186 18.94 8.07 -2.94
CA GLU A 186 17.89 7.08 -2.75
C GLU A 186 18.17 5.78 -3.52
N ARG A 187 18.85 5.87 -4.68
CA ARG A 187 19.27 4.71 -5.46
C ARG A 187 20.31 3.86 -4.71
N LYS A 188 21.24 4.48 -3.96
CA LYS A 188 22.20 3.75 -3.12
C LYS A 188 21.45 2.95 -2.05
N ILE A 189 20.46 3.56 -1.39
CA ILE A 189 19.60 2.91 -0.40
C ILE A 189 18.80 1.77 -1.03
N ALA A 190 18.23 2.00 -2.21
CA ALA A 190 17.39 1.02 -2.92
C ALA A 190 18.19 -0.16 -3.51
N LYS A 191 19.51 -0.01 -3.71
CA LYS A 191 20.36 -1.00 -4.41
C LYS A 191 20.24 -2.42 -3.84
N PRO A 192 20.34 -2.65 -2.52
CA PRO A 192 20.27 -3.99 -1.95
C PRO A 192 18.89 -4.63 -1.97
N PHE A 193 17.82 -3.86 -2.23
CA PHE A 193 16.44 -4.34 -2.18
C PHE A 193 15.87 -4.50 -3.59
N PRO A 194 15.57 -5.71 -4.07
CA PRO A 194 15.07 -5.92 -5.45
C PRO A 194 13.70 -5.26 -5.67
N CYS A 195 12.81 -5.33 -4.69
CA CYS A 195 11.43 -4.84 -4.76
C CYS A 195 11.23 -3.51 -4.00
N TYR A 196 12.19 -2.58 -4.11
CA TYR A 196 12.13 -1.30 -3.42
C TYR A 196 10.92 -0.46 -3.83
N LYS A 197 10.13 -0.01 -2.85
CA LYS A 197 9.06 0.98 -3.04
C LYS A 197 9.56 2.38 -2.65
N PRO A 198 9.42 3.39 -3.54
CA PRO A 198 9.85 4.76 -3.22
C PRO A 198 9.14 5.33 -2.00
N VAL A 199 9.88 6.03 -1.13
CA VAL A 199 9.29 6.66 0.07
C VAL A 199 8.20 7.66 -0.30
N ALA A 200 8.34 8.37 -1.42
CA ALA A 200 7.32 9.31 -1.89
C ALA A 200 5.97 8.62 -2.19
N LEU A 201 6.01 7.43 -2.82
CA LEU A 201 4.82 6.61 -3.07
C LEU A 201 4.22 6.11 -1.74
N CYS A 202 5.04 5.55 -0.85
CA CYS A 202 4.59 5.11 0.47
C CYS A 202 3.96 6.26 1.26
N SER A 203 4.58 7.45 1.24
CA SER A 203 4.06 8.66 1.91
C SER A 203 2.71 9.11 1.34
N TYR A 204 2.53 9.02 0.02
CA TYR A 204 1.23 9.31 -0.61
C TYR A 204 0.14 8.38 -0.08
N LEU A 205 0.41 7.08 -0.02
CA LEU A 205 -0.55 6.07 0.44
C LEU A 205 -0.84 6.19 1.94
N VAL A 206 0.19 6.39 2.76
CA VAL A 206 0.04 6.62 4.22
C VAL A 206 -0.80 7.86 4.47
N LYS A 207 -0.55 8.98 3.76
CA LYS A 207 -1.39 10.20 3.88
C LYS A 207 -2.84 9.95 3.50
N ALA A 208 -3.07 9.18 2.44
CA ALA A 208 -4.41 8.91 1.92
C ALA A 208 -5.25 8.06 2.87
N LEU A 209 -4.64 7.07 3.53
CA LEU A 209 -5.34 5.97 4.21
C LEU A 209 -5.19 5.98 5.73
N SER A 210 -4.52 6.98 6.30
CA SER A 210 -4.34 7.10 7.75
C SER A 210 -4.25 8.55 8.21
N ASN A 211 -4.41 8.77 9.51
CA ASN A 211 -4.24 10.04 10.19
C ASN A 211 -2.94 10.07 11.02
N PRO A 212 -2.39 11.25 11.38
CA PRO A 212 -1.33 11.32 12.38
C PRO A 212 -1.71 10.60 13.68
N GLY A 213 -0.78 9.81 14.22
CA GLY A 213 -1.00 8.99 15.41
C GLY A 213 -1.53 7.58 15.15
N ASP A 214 -2.11 7.30 13.97
CA ASP A 214 -2.58 5.97 13.58
C ASP A 214 -1.42 4.96 13.52
N ILE A 215 -1.74 3.68 13.75
CA ILE A 215 -0.79 2.56 13.70
C ILE A 215 -0.87 1.88 12.34
N VAL A 216 0.23 1.87 11.62
CA VAL A 216 0.39 1.22 10.32
C VAL A 216 1.20 -0.07 10.50
N LEU A 217 0.68 -1.19 10.00
CA LEU A 217 1.40 -2.47 9.95
C LEU A 217 1.94 -2.73 8.56
N ASP A 218 3.21 -3.11 8.48
CA ASP A 218 3.87 -3.63 7.28
C ASP A 218 4.47 -5.01 7.57
N PRO A 219 3.75 -6.12 7.27
CA PRO A 219 4.22 -7.47 7.56
C PRO A 219 5.30 -8.00 6.61
N PHE A 220 5.64 -7.27 5.54
CA PHE A 220 6.67 -7.61 4.55
C PHE A 220 7.58 -6.43 4.28
N SER A 221 8.27 -5.97 5.32
CA SER A 221 8.91 -4.65 5.39
C SER A 221 10.00 -4.40 4.35
N GLY A 222 10.74 -5.43 3.97
CA GLY A 222 11.83 -5.33 2.99
C GLY A 222 12.78 -4.19 3.33
N SER A 223 12.69 -3.11 2.56
CA SER A 223 13.56 -1.94 2.71
C SER A 223 13.15 -0.96 3.82
N GLY A 224 12.03 -1.19 4.52
CA GLY A 224 11.50 -0.28 5.54
C GLY A 224 10.91 1.04 5.00
N SER A 225 10.62 1.12 3.71
CA SER A 225 10.13 2.38 3.09
C SER A 225 8.81 2.87 3.67
N ILE A 226 7.90 1.96 4.06
CA ILE A 226 6.63 2.30 4.71
C ILE A 226 6.89 2.84 6.12
N GLY A 227 7.77 2.21 6.90
CA GLY A 227 8.18 2.69 8.22
C GLY A 227 8.80 4.10 8.17
N VAL A 228 9.67 4.36 7.18
CA VAL A 228 10.22 5.71 6.93
C VAL A 228 9.12 6.71 6.61
N ALA A 229 8.15 6.35 5.77
CA ALA A 229 7.03 7.22 5.44
C ALA A 229 6.17 7.51 6.68
N CYS A 230 5.88 6.51 7.51
CA CYS A 230 5.14 6.66 8.76
C CYS A 230 5.82 7.64 9.71
N LYS A 231 7.13 7.48 9.96
CA LYS A 231 7.91 8.41 10.79
C LYS A 231 7.83 9.85 10.29
N LYS A 232 8.07 10.08 9.00
CA LYS A 232 8.02 11.42 8.38
C LYS A 232 6.65 12.08 8.49
N LEU A 233 5.60 11.31 8.68
CA LEU A 233 4.22 11.78 8.68
C LEU A 233 3.55 11.72 10.06
N GLY A 234 4.28 11.37 11.11
CA GLY A 234 3.75 11.29 12.48
C GLY A 234 2.77 10.12 12.70
N ARG A 235 2.91 9.04 11.93
CA ARG A 235 2.20 7.78 12.16
C ARG A 235 3.08 6.85 12.97
N LYS A 236 2.45 6.03 13.81
CA LYS A 236 3.11 4.89 14.45
C LYS A 236 3.19 3.74 13.46
N PHE A 237 4.13 2.83 13.64
CA PHE A 237 4.18 1.64 12.79
C PHE A 237 4.71 0.42 13.53
N ILE A 238 4.33 -0.75 13.01
CA ILE A 238 4.92 -2.05 13.28
C ILE A 238 5.34 -2.59 11.91
N ALA A 239 6.59 -3.02 11.78
CA ALA A 239 7.08 -3.63 10.56
C ALA A 239 7.72 -4.98 10.89
N ILE A 240 7.63 -5.95 9.97
CA ILE A 240 8.17 -7.30 10.16
C ILE A 240 9.00 -7.66 8.94
N GLU A 241 10.19 -8.22 9.17
CA GLU A 241 11.09 -8.70 8.12
C GLU A 241 11.75 -10.01 8.56
N LYS A 242 11.64 -11.04 7.71
CA LYS A 242 12.19 -12.38 8.01
C LYS A 242 13.59 -12.61 7.47
N ASP A 243 13.99 -11.89 6.43
CA ASP A 243 15.33 -11.99 5.90
C ASP A 243 16.29 -11.20 6.80
N PRO A 244 17.31 -11.85 7.39
CA PRO A 244 18.21 -11.21 8.35
C PRO A 244 19.02 -10.06 7.73
N ASP A 245 19.40 -10.18 6.46
CA ASP A 245 20.16 -9.14 5.75
C ASP A 245 19.29 -7.92 5.44
N TYR A 246 18.04 -8.12 5.03
CA TYR A 246 17.10 -7.03 4.79
C TYR A 246 16.68 -6.39 6.11
N PHE A 247 16.44 -7.18 7.14
CA PHE A 247 16.14 -6.68 8.48
C PHE A 247 17.22 -5.70 8.96
N GLN A 248 18.51 -6.11 9.00
CA GLN A 248 19.59 -5.25 9.48
C GLN A 248 19.70 -3.96 8.65
N LYS A 249 19.69 -4.08 7.32
CA LYS A 249 19.79 -2.90 6.43
C LYS A 249 18.61 -1.94 6.59
N SER A 250 17.42 -2.44 6.85
CA SER A 250 16.24 -1.62 7.05
C SER A 250 16.21 -0.94 8.41
N VAL A 251 16.72 -1.59 9.46
CA VAL A 251 16.92 -0.99 10.79
C VAL A 251 17.95 0.15 10.71
N ASP A 252 19.13 -0.10 10.13
CA ASP A 252 20.19 0.91 9.96
C ASP A 252 19.65 2.14 9.20
N ARG A 253 18.84 1.90 8.18
CA ARG A 253 18.18 2.96 7.42
C ARG A 253 17.23 3.79 8.27
N LEU A 254 16.36 3.16 9.05
CA LEU A 254 15.41 3.86 9.92
C LEU A 254 16.11 4.70 10.99
N GLU A 255 17.21 4.21 11.54
CA GLU A 255 18.03 4.96 12.49
C GLU A 255 18.69 6.18 11.85
N ALA A 256 19.24 6.02 10.63
CA ALA A 256 19.83 7.13 9.89
C ALA A 256 18.80 8.23 9.57
N GLU A 257 17.60 7.85 9.12
CA GLU A 257 16.49 8.80 8.87
C GLU A 257 16.03 9.50 10.16
N GLN A 258 16.04 8.79 11.29
CA GLN A 258 15.68 9.39 12.58
C GLN A 258 16.67 10.44 13.03
N LYS A 259 17.99 10.18 12.91
CA LYS A 259 19.03 11.16 13.20
C LYS A 259 18.88 12.42 12.36
N GLN A 260 18.54 12.26 11.08
CA GLN A 260 18.35 13.40 10.18
C GLN A 260 17.10 14.24 10.55
N LEU A 261 16.01 13.60 10.99
CA LEU A 261 14.79 14.32 11.44
C LEU A 261 14.98 15.06 12.76
N CYS A 262 15.87 14.62 13.64
CA CYS A 262 16.21 15.30 14.90
C CYS A 262 17.13 16.53 14.72
N LEU A 263 17.73 16.70 13.54
CA LEU A 263 18.63 17.82 13.22
C LEU A 263 17.92 18.99 12.51
N LEU A 264 16.64 18.82 12.18
CA LEU A 264 15.77 19.84 11.56
C LEU A 264 14.80 20.43 12.57
#